data_1e8a4e7046c8784526e5bc2ac4765416
#
_entry.id   1e8a4e7046c8784526e5bc2ac4765416
#
_cell.length_a   1.000
_cell.length_b   1.000
_cell.length_c   1.000
_cell.angle_alpha   90.00
_cell.angle_beta   90.00
_cell.angle_gamma   90.00
#
_symmetry.space_group_name_H-M   'P 1'
#
loop_
_entity.id
_entity.type
_entity.pdbx_description
1 polymer ?
#
loop_
_entity_poly.entity_id
_entity_poly.type
_entity_poly.pdbx_seq_one_letter_code
_entity_poly.pdbx_strand_id
1 'polypeptide(L)'
;MEYLVEFITTIPDDAPPAEIEQRMAGETTRVAELAAQGHALRVWKPLPEDGRRRAVGLYRAASDTELEAILDSLPLRPWMEVSVMALAEHPNDPVPR
;
A
#
# COMPACT_ATOMS: atom_id res chain seq x y z
N MET A 1 5.92 -13.23 6.07
CA MET A 1 5.66 -13.36 4.63
C MET A 1 5.62 -11.98 4.01
N GLU A 2 6.16 -11.84 2.82
CA GLU A 2 6.17 -10.56 2.10
C GLU A 2 5.17 -10.57 0.96
N TYR A 3 4.67 -9.38 0.66
CA TYR A 3 3.64 -9.18 -0.35
C TYR A 3 3.96 -7.95 -1.17
N LEU A 4 3.82 -8.07 -2.49
CA LEU A 4 3.83 -6.91 -3.38
C LEU A 4 2.39 -6.46 -3.57
N VAL A 5 2.11 -5.20 -3.26
CA VAL A 5 0.76 -4.67 -3.27
C VAL A 5 0.68 -3.50 -4.23
N GLU A 6 -0.24 -3.57 -5.18
CA GLU A 6 -0.51 -2.47 -6.10
C GLU A 6 -1.78 -1.75 -5.66
N PHE A 7 -1.70 -0.42 -5.63
CA PHE A 7 -2.81 0.46 -5.26
C PHE A 7 -3.14 1.38 -6.43
N ILE A 8 -4.43 1.49 -6.75
CA ILE A 8 -4.93 2.50 -7.68
C ILE A 8 -5.99 3.29 -6.94
N THR A 9 -5.73 4.56 -6.70
CA THR A 9 -6.64 5.43 -5.95
C THR A 9 -7.46 6.28 -6.91
N THR A 10 -8.79 6.25 -6.75
CA THR A 10 -9.71 7.11 -7.49
C THR A 10 -10.46 7.96 -6.50
N ILE A 11 -10.23 9.28 -6.56
CA ILE A 11 -10.95 10.24 -5.71
C ILE A 11 -12.34 10.44 -6.30
N PRO A 12 -13.43 10.22 -5.53
CA PRO A 12 -14.78 10.47 -6.03
C PRO A 12 -14.97 11.95 -6.45
N ASP A 13 -15.68 12.17 -7.55
CA ASP A 13 -15.91 13.52 -8.07
C ASP A 13 -16.64 14.44 -7.08
N ASP A 14 -17.47 13.85 -6.22
CA ASP A 14 -18.26 14.56 -5.21
C ASP A 14 -17.59 14.64 -3.85
N ALA A 15 -16.35 14.15 -3.72
CA ALA A 15 -15.65 14.18 -2.44
C ALA A 15 -15.34 15.63 -2.04
N PRO A 16 -15.72 16.05 -0.81
CA PRO A 16 -15.40 17.40 -0.34
C PRO A 16 -13.88 17.61 -0.25
N PRO A 17 -13.37 18.80 -0.62
CA PRO A 17 -11.92 19.08 -0.55
C PRO A 17 -11.32 18.82 0.84
N ALA A 18 -12.05 19.12 1.91
CA ALA A 18 -11.59 18.89 3.28
C ALA A 18 -11.42 17.40 3.57
N GLU A 19 -12.31 16.54 3.06
CA GLU A 19 -12.20 15.09 3.22
C GLU A 19 -11.00 14.54 2.44
N ILE A 20 -10.78 15.02 1.21
CA ILE A 20 -9.64 14.62 0.40
C ILE A 20 -8.34 14.93 1.14
N GLU A 21 -8.20 16.16 1.64
CA GLU A 21 -7.01 16.60 2.37
C GLU A 21 -6.79 15.77 3.64
N GLN A 22 -7.86 15.51 4.39
CA GLN A 22 -7.80 14.73 5.62
C GLN A 22 -7.36 13.29 5.35
N ARG A 23 -7.92 12.65 4.32
CA ARG A 23 -7.55 11.28 3.98
C ARG A 23 -6.11 11.19 3.46
N MET A 24 -5.67 12.15 2.66
CA MET A 24 -4.29 12.18 2.17
C MET A 24 -3.28 12.34 3.30
N ALA A 25 -3.54 13.27 4.22
CA ALA A 25 -2.68 13.47 5.39
C ALA A 25 -2.69 12.25 6.31
N GLY A 26 -3.86 11.66 6.53
CA GLY A 26 -4.02 10.44 7.32
C GLY A 26 -3.29 9.25 6.72
N GLU A 27 -3.32 9.12 5.40
CA GLU A 27 -2.60 8.07 4.69
C GLU A 27 -1.09 8.16 4.94
N THR A 28 -0.52 9.34 4.80
CA THR A 28 0.91 9.57 5.04
C THR A 28 1.29 9.18 6.48
N THR A 29 0.48 9.58 7.45
CA THR A 29 0.70 9.22 8.86
C THR A 29 0.60 7.71 9.07
N ARG A 30 -0.43 7.08 8.51
CA ARG A 30 -0.64 5.63 8.71
C ARG A 30 0.46 4.80 8.07
N VAL A 31 0.92 5.16 6.88
CA VAL A 31 2.03 4.44 6.22
C VAL A 31 3.30 4.58 7.06
N ALA A 32 3.57 5.75 7.64
CA ALA A 32 4.72 5.94 8.52
C ALA A 32 4.62 5.05 9.79
N GLU A 33 3.42 4.92 10.37
CA GLU A 33 3.20 4.01 11.50
C GLU A 33 3.44 2.56 11.10
N LEU A 34 2.93 2.14 9.96
CA LEU A 34 3.13 0.78 9.45
C LEU A 34 4.61 0.51 9.15
N ALA A 35 5.34 1.50 8.65
CA ALA A 35 6.79 1.38 8.45
C ALA A 35 7.52 1.20 9.79
N ALA A 36 7.16 1.98 10.80
CA ALA A 36 7.75 1.87 12.13
C ALA A 36 7.46 0.51 12.78
N GLN A 37 6.32 -0.09 12.47
CA GLN A 37 5.92 -1.41 12.96
C GLN A 37 6.52 -2.57 12.14
N GLY A 38 7.24 -2.28 11.07
CA GLY A 38 7.85 -3.29 10.21
C GLY A 38 6.92 -3.91 9.17
N HIS A 39 5.75 -3.33 8.95
CA HIS A 39 4.78 -3.84 7.96
C HIS A 39 4.96 -3.21 6.58
N ALA A 40 5.13 -1.89 6.47
CA ALA A 40 5.42 -1.23 5.22
C ALA A 40 6.93 -1.12 5.04
N LEU A 41 7.49 -1.88 4.11
CA LEU A 41 8.94 -1.95 3.90
C LEU A 41 9.43 -0.97 2.84
N ARG A 42 8.71 -0.88 1.74
CA ARG A 42 9.01 0.00 0.63
C ARG A 42 7.71 0.47 -0.03
N VAL A 43 7.74 1.67 -0.59
CA VAL A 43 6.66 2.18 -1.44
C VAL A 43 7.29 2.84 -2.65
N TRP A 44 6.77 2.54 -3.84
CA TRP A 44 7.23 3.11 -5.10
C TRP A 44 6.08 3.72 -5.88
N LYS A 45 6.45 4.65 -6.77
CA LYS A 45 5.54 5.21 -7.76
C LYS A 45 5.86 4.57 -9.11
N PRO A 46 4.94 3.79 -9.71
CA PRO A 46 5.20 3.16 -11.00
C PRO A 46 5.44 4.17 -12.11
N LEU A 47 6.35 3.85 -13.01
CA LEU A 47 6.65 4.66 -14.18
C LEU A 47 6.40 3.85 -15.47
N PRO A 48 6.03 4.51 -16.59
CA PRO A 48 5.76 5.94 -16.71
C PRO A 48 4.45 6.33 -16.01
N GLU A 49 4.33 7.61 -15.62
CA GLU A 49 3.08 8.13 -15.08
C GLU A 49 2.02 8.19 -16.17
N ASP A 50 0.81 7.71 -15.85
CA ASP A 50 -0.31 7.63 -16.80
C ASP A 50 -1.50 8.50 -16.38
N GLY A 51 -1.29 9.43 -15.45
CA GLY A 51 -2.32 10.31 -14.91
C GLY A 51 -3.16 9.69 -13.80
N ARG A 52 -2.98 8.40 -13.52
CA ARG A 52 -3.66 7.74 -12.41
C ARG A 52 -2.81 7.82 -11.14
N ARG A 53 -3.49 7.75 -9.98
CA ARG A 53 -2.81 7.72 -8.67
C ARG A 53 -2.48 6.27 -8.34
N ARG A 54 -1.27 5.86 -8.72
CA ARG A 54 -0.79 4.49 -8.54
C ARG A 54 0.36 4.46 -7.56
N ALA A 55 0.41 3.40 -6.77
CA ALA A 55 1.55 3.11 -5.90
C ALA A 55 1.77 1.60 -5.85
N VAL A 56 3.01 1.19 -5.61
CA VAL A 56 3.38 -0.21 -5.37
C VAL A 56 4.10 -0.27 -4.04
N GLY A 57 3.65 -1.13 -3.15
CA GLY A 57 4.25 -1.29 -1.83
C GLY A 57 4.76 -2.71 -1.61
N LEU A 58 5.89 -2.83 -0.89
CA LEU A 58 6.35 -4.09 -0.34
C LEU A 58 5.95 -4.13 1.13
N TYR A 59 5.11 -5.09 1.49
CA TYR A 59 4.57 -5.24 2.83
C TYR A 59 4.96 -6.57 3.44
N ARG A 60 5.04 -6.59 4.77
CA ARG A 60 5.28 -7.81 5.55
C ARG A 60 4.14 -8.02 6.53
N ALA A 61 3.62 -9.25 6.59
CA ALA A 61 2.60 -9.65 7.54
C ALA A 61 2.76 -11.15 7.85
N ALA A 62 2.20 -11.57 8.96
CA ALA A 62 2.27 -12.97 9.38
C ALA A 62 1.36 -13.87 8.54
N SER A 63 0.30 -13.30 7.98
CA SER A 63 -0.73 -14.04 7.23
C SER A 63 -1.47 -13.11 6.28
N ASP A 64 -2.22 -13.70 5.35
CA ASP A 64 -3.10 -12.94 4.44
C ASP A 64 -4.14 -12.15 5.23
N THR A 65 -4.68 -12.73 6.30
CA THR A 65 -5.68 -12.06 7.16
C THR A 65 -5.08 -10.82 7.83
N GLU A 66 -3.85 -10.92 8.34
CA GLU A 66 -3.18 -9.76 8.94
C GLU A 66 -2.92 -8.68 7.89
N LEU A 67 -2.45 -9.06 6.69
CA LEU A 67 -2.23 -8.11 5.61
C LEU A 67 -3.53 -7.38 5.26
N GLU A 68 -4.64 -8.11 5.14
CA GLU A 68 -5.93 -7.53 4.81
C GLU A 68 -6.35 -6.49 5.87
N ALA A 69 -6.15 -6.80 7.15
CA ALA A 69 -6.44 -5.87 8.24
C ALA A 69 -5.55 -4.62 8.17
N ILE A 70 -4.26 -4.80 7.83
CA ILE A 70 -3.33 -3.68 7.64
C ILE A 70 -3.81 -2.77 6.50
N LEU A 71 -4.14 -3.35 5.35
CA LEU A 71 -4.58 -2.58 4.19
C LEU A 71 -5.92 -1.88 4.44
N ASP A 72 -6.83 -2.53 5.16
CA ASP A 72 -8.13 -1.93 5.51
C ASP A 72 -7.98 -0.76 6.50
N SER A 73 -6.84 -0.66 7.19
CA SER A 73 -6.56 0.45 8.09
C SER A 73 -6.11 1.73 7.39
N LEU A 74 -5.85 1.67 6.07
CA LEU A 74 -5.41 2.82 5.30
C LEU A 74 -6.58 3.80 5.08
N PRO A 75 -6.43 5.10 5.42
CA PRO A 75 -7.50 6.08 5.23
C PRO A 75 -8.02 6.21 3.79
N LEU A 76 -7.17 5.96 2.79
CA LEU A 76 -7.58 6.00 1.38
C LEU A 76 -8.21 4.69 0.90
N ARG A 77 -8.26 3.65 1.75
CA ARG A 77 -8.72 2.31 1.34
C ARG A 77 -10.06 2.30 0.62
N PRO A 78 -11.10 3.07 1.05
CA PRO A 78 -12.38 3.09 0.34
C PRO A 78 -12.31 3.59 -1.10
N TRP A 79 -11.25 4.34 -1.44
CA TRP A 79 -11.03 4.89 -2.78
C TRP A 79 -10.01 4.11 -3.59
N MET A 80 -9.51 3.00 -3.06
CA MET A 80 -8.46 2.21 -3.70
C MET A 80 -8.97 0.92 -4.30
N GLU A 81 -8.47 0.59 -5.49
CA GLU A 81 -8.39 -0.78 -5.97
C GLU A 81 -7.04 -1.34 -5.52
N VAL A 82 -7.06 -2.52 -4.93
CA VAL A 82 -5.87 -3.15 -4.34
C VAL A 82 -5.67 -4.53 -4.95
N SER A 83 -4.47 -4.77 -5.46
CA SER A 83 -4.06 -6.09 -5.95
C SER A 83 -2.88 -6.58 -5.12
N VAL A 84 -2.92 -7.81 -4.67
CA VAL A 84 -1.92 -8.39 -3.77
C VAL A 84 -1.25 -9.60 -4.44
N MET A 85 0.08 -9.63 -4.39
CA MET A 85 0.87 -10.77 -4.82
C MET A 85 1.69 -11.25 -3.62
N ALA A 86 1.41 -12.46 -3.14
CA ALA A 86 2.21 -13.08 -2.10
C ALA A 86 3.55 -13.54 -2.68
N LEU A 87 4.63 -13.32 -1.94
CA LEU A 87 5.98 -13.61 -2.39
C LEU A 87 6.60 -14.72 -1.54
N ALA A 88 7.26 -15.66 -2.19
CA ALA A 88 8.07 -16.68 -1.52
C ALA A 88 9.52 -16.51 -1.98
N GLU A 89 10.44 -17.01 -1.16
CA GLU A 89 11.85 -17.02 -1.54
C GLU A 89 12.08 -17.88 -2.79
N HIS A 90 12.95 -17.43 -3.65
CA HIS A 90 13.36 -18.17 -4.83
C HIS A 90 14.79 -18.68 -4.66
N PRO A 91 15.12 -19.93 -5.12
CA PRO A 91 16.48 -20.44 -4.98
C PRO A 91 17.57 -19.58 -5.61
N ASN A 92 17.22 -18.80 -6.63
CA ASN A 92 18.14 -17.92 -7.33
C ASN A 92 18.17 -16.48 -6.81
N ASP A 93 17.50 -16.22 -5.67
CA ASP A 93 17.57 -14.90 -5.05
C ASP A 93 19.01 -14.63 -4.61
N PRO A 94 19.64 -13.54 -5.12
CA PRO A 94 21.02 -13.21 -4.76
C PRO A 94 21.18 -12.69 -3.32
N VAL A 95 20.09 -12.36 -2.66
CA VAL A 95 20.15 -11.85 -1.28
C VAL A 95 20.47 -13.00 -0.34
N PRO A 96 21.49 -12.88 0.54
CA PRO A 96 21.83 -13.91 1.54
C PRO A 96 20.65 -14.15 2.49
N ARG A 97 20.47 -15.41 2.86
CA ARG A 97 19.46 -15.82 3.81
C ARG A 97 19.99 -15.83 5.24
#